data_a9cc9079af88fbd077722c8b9677d7f4
#
_entry.id   a9cc9079af88fbd077722c8b9677d7f4
#
_cell.length_a   1.000
_cell.length_b   1.000
_cell.length_c   1.000
_cell.angle_alpha   90.00
_cell.angle_beta   90.00
_cell.angle_gamma   90.00
#
_symmetry.space_group_name_H-M   'P 1'
#
loop_
_entity.id
_entity.type
_entity.pdbx_description
1 polymer ?
#
loop_
_entity_poly.entity_id
_entity_poly.type
_entity_poly.pdbx_seq_one_letter_code
_entity_poly.pdbx_strand_id
1 'polypeptide(L)'
;MKQIKLISEVHSILSGYHYNGSFRINSTIGKRVECIKVYIKRLKKDLDRREKSEFLNSMDRFLLSKGKDIIKQGEEALEGIKEIDYLGLIRRSMRKNEICLGRVDEGNLRKNNEIEIGDIKNLSYNLIEEDIYEYLKKIRRRGSILNEDLYIEKYTSEEMLQNSSGEYIKLLLEIPYDSLRQWLRYAQGKRNMAPDDYLENIEEALKYESKVMKWGDKNE
;
A
#
# COMPACT_ATOMS: atom_id res chain seq x y z
N MET A 1 -1.79 9.33 17.07
CA MET A 1 -2.17 10.74 16.81
C MET A 1 -0.98 11.71 16.73
N LYS A 2 0.02 11.64 17.63
CA LYS A 2 1.22 12.51 17.53
C LYS A 2 1.97 12.33 16.20
N GLN A 3 2.10 11.07 15.73
CA GLN A 3 2.80 10.77 14.48
C GLN A 3 2.13 11.40 13.25
N ILE A 4 0.80 11.44 13.18
CA ILE A 4 0.07 12.09 12.08
C ILE A 4 0.45 13.58 11.96
N LYS A 5 0.43 14.30 13.09
CA LYS A 5 0.83 15.71 13.09
C LYS A 5 2.26 15.92 12.63
N LEU A 6 3.16 15.01 13.05
CA LEU A 6 4.56 15.07 12.65
C LEU A 6 4.73 14.78 11.15
N ILE A 7 3.97 13.84 10.59
CA ILE A 7 3.95 13.57 9.14
C ILE A 7 3.53 14.83 8.39
N SER A 8 2.43 15.47 8.79
CA SER A 8 1.93 16.70 8.16
C SER A 8 2.91 17.87 8.28
N GLU A 9 3.58 17.99 9.42
CA GLU A 9 4.63 19.00 9.61
C GLU A 9 5.80 18.80 8.62
N VAL A 10 6.24 17.57 8.41
CA VAL A 10 7.29 17.23 7.43
C VAL A 10 6.84 17.50 6.00
N HIS A 11 5.62 17.12 5.62
CA HIS A 11 5.07 17.42 4.29
C HIS A 11 5.03 18.93 4.04
N SER A 12 4.65 19.72 5.03
CA SER A 12 4.65 21.19 4.92
C SER A 12 6.04 21.76 4.68
N ILE A 13 7.07 21.21 5.34
CA ILE A 13 8.47 21.63 5.18
C ILE A 13 9.01 21.23 3.79
N LEU A 14 8.64 20.04 3.30
CA LEU A 14 9.14 19.51 2.03
C LEU A 14 8.34 20.02 0.81
N SER A 15 7.13 20.53 1.01
CA SER A 15 6.26 20.97 -0.08
C SER A 15 6.90 22.11 -0.87
N GLY A 16 6.79 22.06 -2.20
CA GLY A 16 7.31 23.08 -3.09
C GLY A 16 8.83 23.03 -3.32
N TYR A 17 9.51 22.02 -2.78
CA TYR A 17 10.94 21.87 -3.06
C TYR A 17 11.18 21.69 -4.56
N HIS A 18 12.09 22.51 -5.09
CA HIS A 18 12.55 22.42 -6.46
C HIS A 18 14.03 22.00 -6.48
N TYR A 19 14.32 21.06 -7.36
CA TYR A 19 15.67 20.56 -7.53
C TYR A 19 16.67 21.65 -7.99
N ASN A 20 17.75 21.84 -7.22
CA ASN A 20 18.77 22.85 -7.46
C ASN A 20 20.12 22.26 -7.95
N GLY A 21 20.14 21.06 -8.49
CA GLY A 21 21.34 20.45 -9.06
C GLY A 21 22.14 19.51 -8.17
N SER A 22 21.91 19.49 -6.84
CA SER A 22 22.73 18.67 -5.92
C SER A 22 22.15 17.30 -5.60
N PHE A 23 20.81 17.17 -5.50
CA PHE A 23 20.14 15.93 -5.13
C PHE A 23 18.83 15.76 -5.91
N ARG A 24 18.79 14.78 -6.82
CA ARG A 24 17.61 14.51 -7.64
C ARG A 24 16.61 13.63 -6.90
N ILE A 25 15.41 14.16 -6.66
CA ILE A 25 14.29 13.40 -6.15
C ILE A 25 13.57 12.69 -7.32
N ASN A 26 13.36 11.39 -7.22
CA ASN A 26 12.61 10.63 -8.22
C ASN A 26 11.10 10.87 -8.08
N SER A 27 10.35 10.78 -9.17
CA SER A 27 8.89 10.77 -9.13
C SER A 27 8.35 9.34 -9.11
N THR A 28 7.43 9.10 -8.18
CA THR A 28 6.68 7.85 -8.06
C THR A 28 5.17 8.06 -8.18
N ILE A 29 4.73 9.25 -8.60
CA ILE A 29 3.32 9.60 -8.81
C ILE A 29 2.66 8.57 -9.73
N GLY A 30 1.56 7.98 -9.25
CA GLY A 30 0.77 7.00 -10.00
C GLY A 30 1.38 5.60 -10.09
N LYS A 31 2.65 5.39 -9.74
CA LYS A 31 3.33 4.11 -9.89
C LYS A 31 2.68 2.97 -9.08
N ARG A 32 2.13 3.25 -7.90
CA ARG A 32 1.49 2.21 -7.08
C ARG A 32 0.28 1.61 -7.80
N VAL A 33 -0.63 2.45 -8.24
CA VAL A 33 -1.85 2.03 -8.94
C VAL A 33 -1.49 1.26 -10.21
N GLU A 34 -0.54 1.74 -11.00
CA GLU A 34 -0.07 1.06 -12.21
C GLU A 34 0.60 -0.29 -11.90
N CYS A 35 1.42 -0.37 -10.84
CA CYS A 35 2.00 -1.64 -10.40
C CYS A 35 0.93 -2.67 -10.03
N ILE A 36 -0.11 -2.26 -9.29
CA ILE A 36 -1.20 -3.15 -8.88
C ILE A 36 -1.97 -3.68 -10.10
N LYS A 37 -2.30 -2.82 -11.08
CA LYS A 37 -2.92 -3.23 -12.35
C LYS A 37 -2.09 -4.29 -13.07
N VAL A 38 -0.77 -4.07 -13.14
CA VAL A 38 0.16 -5.02 -13.77
C VAL A 38 0.22 -6.34 -12.98
N TYR A 39 0.22 -6.29 -11.64
CA TYR A 39 0.22 -7.49 -10.80
C TYR A 39 -1.04 -8.31 -11.06
N ILE A 40 -2.20 -7.72 -10.93
CA ILE A 40 -3.49 -8.40 -11.16
C ILE A 40 -3.54 -9.03 -12.56
N LYS A 41 -3.16 -8.29 -13.61
CA LYS A 41 -3.11 -8.83 -14.97
C LYS A 41 -2.20 -10.07 -15.11
N ARG A 42 -1.04 -10.06 -14.44
CA ARG A 42 -0.10 -11.19 -14.47
C ARG A 42 -0.62 -12.37 -13.66
N LEU A 43 -1.22 -12.10 -12.51
CA LEU A 43 -1.70 -13.13 -11.60
C LEU A 43 -2.95 -13.84 -12.15
N LYS A 44 -3.82 -13.14 -12.89
CA LYS A 44 -4.90 -13.80 -13.65
C LYS A 44 -4.34 -14.85 -14.62
N LYS A 45 -3.34 -14.49 -15.40
CA LYS A 45 -2.68 -15.45 -16.32
C LYS A 45 -1.98 -16.60 -15.59
N ASP A 46 -1.40 -16.33 -14.44
CA ASP A 46 -0.78 -17.37 -13.61
C ASP A 46 -1.83 -18.33 -13.06
N LEU A 47 -2.98 -17.83 -12.62
CA LEU A 47 -4.09 -18.64 -12.15
C LEU A 47 -4.63 -19.56 -13.26
N ASP A 48 -4.91 -18.99 -14.45
CA ASP A 48 -5.36 -19.74 -15.63
C ASP A 48 -4.38 -20.88 -16.01
N ARG A 49 -3.08 -20.64 -15.84
CA ARG A 49 -2.05 -21.64 -16.09
C ARG A 49 -2.09 -22.76 -15.07
N ARG A 50 -2.30 -22.45 -13.78
CA ARG A 50 -2.37 -23.43 -12.68
C ARG A 50 -3.61 -24.29 -12.77
N GLU A 51 -4.74 -23.74 -13.18
CA GLU A 51 -5.97 -24.50 -13.42
C GLU A 51 -5.78 -25.64 -14.45
N LYS A 52 -4.78 -25.51 -15.33
CA LYS A 52 -4.45 -26.51 -16.36
C LYS A 52 -3.30 -27.44 -15.99
N SER A 53 -2.71 -27.28 -14.81
CA SER A 53 -1.55 -28.06 -14.39
C SER A 53 -1.98 -29.37 -13.76
N GLU A 54 -1.33 -30.48 -14.14
CA GLU A 54 -1.55 -31.82 -13.55
C GLU A 54 -0.88 -31.97 -12.18
N PHE A 55 0.20 -31.24 -11.94
CA PHE A 55 1.00 -31.31 -10.71
C PHE A 55 0.84 -30.02 -9.90
N LEU A 56 0.23 -30.16 -8.73
CA LEU A 56 -0.08 -29.05 -7.83
C LEU A 56 0.59 -29.27 -6.46
N ASN A 57 1.44 -28.32 -6.08
CA ASN A 57 1.97 -28.26 -4.72
C ASN A 57 1.00 -27.55 -3.76
N SER A 58 1.39 -27.37 -2.50
CA SER A 58 0.59 -26.70 -1.46
C SER A 58 0.18 -25.29 -1.85
N MET A 59 1.14 -24.48 -2.32
CA MET A 59 0.90 -23.09 -2.75
C MET A 59 -0.03 -23.04 -3.97
N ASP A 60 0.09 -23.94 -4.94
CA ASP A 60 -0.79 -24.02 -6.10
C ASP A 60 -2.24 -24.28 -5.70
N ARG A 61 -2.45 -25.25 -4.79
CA ARG A 61 -3.79 -25.57 -4.26
C ARG A 61 -4.42 -24.39 -3.52
N PHE A 62 -3.63 -23.70 -2.70
CA PHE A 62 -4.06 -22.49 -2.02
C PHE A 62 -4.50 -21.42 -3.02
N LEU A 63 -3.68 -21.15 -4.06
CA LEU A 63 -3.99 -20.15 -5.07
C LEU A 63 -5.21 -20.48 -5.89
N LEU A 64 -5.45 -21.77 -6.21
CA LEU A 64 -6.67 -22.22 -6.87
C LEU A 64 -7.92 -22.02 -5.98
N SER A 65 -7.77 -22.15 -4.66
CA SER A 65 -8.85 -21.93 -3.70
C SER A 65 -9.13 -20.46 -3.43
N LYS A 66 -8.11 -19.63 -3.21
CA LYS A 66 -8.23 -18.24 -2.71
C LYS A 66 -7.83 -17.16 -3.72
N GLY A 67 -7.14 -17.53 -4.79
CA GLY A 67 -6.56 -16.57 -5.72
C GLY A 67 -7.60 -15.70 -6.43
N LYS A 68 -8.78 -16.26 -6.77
CA LYS A 68 -9.87 -15.48 -7.37
C LYS A 68 -10.37 -14.38 -6.43
N ASP A 69 -10.50 -14.67 -5.14
CA ASP A 69 -10.97 -13.72 -4.12
C ASP A 69 -9.93 -12.61 -3.90
N ILE A 70 -8.64 -12.98 -3.83
CA ILE A 70 -7.53 -12.01 -3.71
C ILE A 70 -7.49 -11.06 -4.92
N ILE A 71 -7.63 -11.58 -6.13
CA ILE A 71 -7.67 -10.77 -7.35
C ILE A 71 -8.90 -9.87 -7.35
N LYS A 72 -10.07 -10.41 -7.04
CA LYS A 72 -11.35 -9.70 -7.02
C LYS A 72 -11.30 -8.51 -6.05
N GLN A 73 -10.80 -8.71 -4.83
CA GLN A 73 -10.63 -7.64 -3.85
C GLN A 73 -9.74 -6.51 -4.39
N GLY A 74 -8.63 -6.86 -5.05
CA GLY A 74 -7.75 -5.87 -5.68
C GLY A 74 -8.40 -5.13 -6.86
N GLU A 75 -9.24 -5.81 -7.65
CA GLU A 75 -9.97 -5.19 -8.76
C GLU A 75 -11.08 -4.25 -8.28
N GLU A 76 -11.84 -4.64 -7.27
CA GLU A 76 -12.88 -3.80 -6.67
C GLU A 76 -12.29 -2.49 -6.13
N ALA A 77 -11.17 -2.57 -5.42
CA ALA A 77 -10.48 -1.38 -4.93
C ALA A 77 -9.93 -0.51 -6.08
N LEU A 78 -9.40 -1.11 -7.16
CA LEU A 78 -8.96 -0.35 -8.34
C LEU A 78 -10.12 0.32 -9.06
N GLU A 79 -11.30 -0.30 -9.11
CA GLU A 79 -12.49 0.31 -9.68
C GLU A 79 -12.94 1.49 -8.84
N GLY A 80 -12.98 1.35 -7.50
CA GLY A 80 -13.25 2.48 -6.61
C GLY A 80 -12.28 3.65 -6.82
N ILE A 81 -10.99 3.37 -7.08
CA ILE A 81 -10.01 4.44 -7.39
C ILE A 81 -10.35 5.18 -8.69
N LYS A 82 -11.02 4.56 -9.66
CA LYS A 82 -11.47 5.26 -10.89
C LYS A 82 -12.71 6.12 -10.64
N GLU A 83 -13.53 5.75 -9.66
CA GLU A 83 -14.77 6.47 -9.33
C GLU A 83 -14.53 7.77 -8.56
N ILE A 84 -13.40 7.87 -7.84
CA ILE A 84 -12.97 9.11 -7.17
C ILE A 84 -12.21 10.05 -8.13
N ASP A 85 -12.03 11.31 -7.75
CA ASP A 85 -11.21 12.26 -8.51
C ASP A 85 -9.70 11.99 -8.35
N TYR A 86 -9.26 10.78 -8.72
CA TYR A 86 -7.86 10.37 -8.64
C TYR A 86 -6.94 11.25 -9.51
N LEU A 87 -7.40 11.69 -10.69
CA LEU A 87 -6.62 12.60 -11.53
C LEU A 87 -6.47 13.98 -10.88
N GLY A 88 -7.46 14.45 -10.13
CA GLY A 88 -7.37 15.66 -9.34
C GLY A 88 -6.29 15.56 -8.25
N LEU A 89 -6.19 14.40 -7.57
CA LEU A 89 -5.12 14.14 -6.60
C LEU A 89 -3.73 14.21 -7.26
N ILE A 90 -3.56 13.57 -8.41
CA ILE A 90 -2.31 13.63 -9.18
C ILE A 90 -1.96 15.07 -9.58
N ARG A 91 -2.90 15.80 -10.14
CA ARG A 91 -2.70 17.21 -10.55
C ARG A 91 -2.34 18.12 -9.37
N ARG A 92 -2.99 17.90 -8.22
CA ARG A 92 -2.67 18.61 -6.97
C ARG A 92 -1.22 18.35 -6.56
N SER A 93 -0.84 17.06 -6.49
CA SER A 93 0.51 16.66 -6.10
C SER A 93 1.57 17.24 -7.03
N MET A 94 1.36 17.18 -8.34
CA MET A 94 2.29 17.76 -9.33
C MET A 94 2.39 19.29 -9.18
N ARG A 95 1.27 19.98 -8.99
CA ARG A 95 1.24 21.45 -8.87
C ARG A 95 1.92 21.95 -7.60
N LYS A 96 1.75 21.20 -6.49
CA LYS A 96 2.34 21.54 -5.19
C LYS A 96 3.76 21.01 -5.00
N ASN A 97 4.29 20.21 -5.94
CA ASN A 97 5.51 19.44 -5.76
C ASN A 97 5.50 18.68 -4.42
N GLU A 98 4.44 17.90 -4.19
CA GLU A 98 4.30 17.13 -2.96
C GLU A 98 5.37 16.04 -2.90
N ILE A 99 5.97 15.87 -1.73
CA ILE A 99 7.06 14.93 -1.48
C ILE A 99 6.66 14.00 -0.35
N CYS A 100 6.77 12.69 -0.61
CA CYS A 100 6.64 11.64 0.37
C CYS A 100 8.02 11.23 0.89
N LEU A 101 8.10 10.98 2.20
CA LEU A 101 9.28 10.44 2.86
C LEU A 101 9.40 8.92 2.65
N GLY A 102 8.27 8.22 2.42
CA GLY A 102 8.17 6.78 2.18
C GLY A 102 8.37 5.90 3.41
N ARG A 103 8.90 6.46 4.51
CA ARG A 103 8.99 5.83 5.83
C ARG A 103 8.74 6.87 6.91
N VAL A 104 7.52 6.90 7.40
CA VAL A 104 7.05 7.93 8.34
C VAL A 104 6.68 7.37 9.72
N ASP A 105 7.05 6.12 9.99
CA ASP A 105 6.87 5.50 11.31
C ASP A 105 7.92 5.99 12.32
N GLU A 106 7.65 5.77 13.60
CA GLU A 106 8.47 6.23 14.73
C GLU A 106 9.92 5.71 14.69
N GLY A 107 10.18 4.64 13.91
CA GLY A 107 11.54 4.12 13.69
C GLY A 107 12.37 4.97 12.72
N ASN A 108 11.72 5.82 11.91
CA ASN A 108 12.38 6.66 10.93
C ASN A 108 12.13 8.15 11.13
N LEU A 109 10.93 8.53 11.54
CA LEU A 109 10.53 9.92 11.73
C LEU A 109 10.16 10.17 13.20
N ARG A 110 10.93 11.02 13.87
CA ARG A 110 10.78 11.38 15.28
C ARG A 110 10.86 12.86 15.48
N LYS A 111 10.31 13.33 16.59
CA LYS A 111 10.44 14.72 17.06
C LYS A 111 10.76 14.71 18.53
N ASN A 112 11.96 15.17 18.87
CA ASN A 112 12.38 15.53 20.21
C ASN A 112 12.35 17.07 20.32
N ASN A 113 13.50 17.71 20.38
CA ASN A 113 13.58 19.17 20.23
C ASN A 113 13.48 19.59 18.75
N GLU A 114 14.01 18.77 17.85
CA GLU A 114 14.00 18.94 16.40
C GLU A 114 13.38 17.72 15.71
N ILE A 115 13.07 17.86 14.42
CA ILE A 115 12.61 16.75 13.57
C ILE A 115 13.84 15.95 13.15
N GLU A 116 13.81 14.67 13.47
CA GLU A 116 14.85 13.70 13.13
C GLU A 116 14.35 12.70 12.09
N ILE A 117 15.06 12.55 10.97
CA ILE A 117 14.78 11.59 9.93
C ILE A 117 15.99 10.65 9.81
N GLY A 118 15.78 9.36 10.03
CA GLY A 118 16.86 8.36 10.01
C GLY A 118 17.30 7.97 8.60
N ASP A 119 16.37 7.90 7.63
CA ASP A 119 16.65 7.45 6.27
C ASP A 119 15.71 8.14 5.27
N ILE A 120 16.27 8.66 4.19
CA ILE A 120 15.57 9.37 3.10
C ILE A 120 15.64 8.63 1.75
N LYS A 121 16.07 7.36 1.73
CA LYS A 121 16.24 6.60 0.47
C LYS A 121 14.96 6.46 -0.34
N ASN A 122 13.80 6.54 0.32
CA ASN A 122 12.49 6.42 -0.33
C ASN A 122 11.85 7.77 -0.64
N LEU A 123 12.57 8.88 -0.40
CA LEU A 123 12.08 10.22 -0.69
C LEU A 123 11.70 10.33 -2.18
N SER A 124 10.49 10.77 -2.46
CA SER A 124 10.01 10.88 -3.84
C SER A 124 8.90 11.91 -3.99
N TYR A 125 8.83 12.54 -5.18
CA TYR A 125 7.60 13.24 -5.55
C TYR A 125 6.47 12.24 -5.67
N ASN A 126 5.43 12.39 -4.86
CA ASN A 126 4.28 11.50 -4.83
C ASN A 126 3.08 12.17 -4.14
N LEU A 127 1.91 11.52 -4.20
CA LEU A 127 0.75 11.90 -3.41
C LEU A 127 1.08 11.70 -1.93
N ILE A 128 0.89 12.73 -1.11
CA ILE A 128 1.18 12.66 0.34
C ILE A 128 0.32 11.61 1.08
N GLU A 129 -0.80 11.19 0.50
CA GLU A 129 -1.62 10.07 0.95
C GLU A 129 -0.86 8.74 1.02
N GLU A 130 0.20 8.58 0.24
CA GLU A 130 1.02 7.37 0.24
C GLU A 130 1.77 7.17 1.55
N ASP A 131 2.20 8.25 2.21
CA ASP A 131 2.90 8.16 3.48
C ASP A 131 1.98 7.71 4.61
N ILE A 132 0.75 8.23 4.69
CA ILE A 132 -0.21 7.77 5.70
C ILE A 132 -0.68 6.34 5.41
N TYR A 133 -0.86 5.95 4.14
CA TYR A 133 -1.14 4.58 3.75
C TYR A 133 -0.05 3.61 4.27
N GLU A 134 1.23 3.89 4.01
CA GLU A 134 2.35 3.05 4.48
C GLU A 134 2.42 3.00 6.02
N TYR A 135 2.10 4.10 6.69
CA TYR A 135 2.02 4.15 8.16
C TYR A 135 0.91 3.24 8.71
N LEU A 136 -0.31 3.37 8.20
CA LEU A 136 -1.46 2.57 8.63
C LEU A 136 -1.25 1.08 8.31
N LYS A 137 -0.74 0.76 7.13
CA LYS A 137 -0.37 -0.59 6.75
C LYS A 137 0.66 -1.21 7.70
N LYS A 138 1.65 -0.43 8.14
CA LYS A 138 2.64 -0.89 9.12
C LYS A 138 2.01 -1.17 10.48
N ILE A 139 1.04 -0.36 10.92
CA ILE A 139 0.30 -0.58 12.17
C ILE A 139 -0.54 -1.86 12.07
N ARG A 140 -1.26 -2.08 10.97
CA ARG A 140 -2.00 -3.33 10.71
C ARG A 140 -1.09 -4.55 10.84
N ARG A 141 0.07 -4.50 10.21
CA ARG A 141 1.06 -5.58 10.21
C ARG A 141 1.60 -5.91 11.61
N ARG A 142 1.61 -4.94 12.52
CA ARG A 142 1.98 -5.12 13.93
C ARG A 142 0.83 -5.70 14.79
N GLY A 143 -0.33 -5.98 14.19
CA GLY A 143 -1.49 -6.53 14.89
C GLY A 143 -2.20 -5.53 15.81
N SER A 144 -1.90 -4.24 15.70
CA SER A 144 -2.57 -3.23 16.50
C SER A 144 -3.99 -2.99 15.98
N ILE A 145 -4.99 -3.10 16.88
CA ILE A 145 -6.37 -2.73 16.57
C ILE A 145 -6.42 -1.20 16.44
N LEU A 146 -6.79 -0.72 15.26
CA LEU A 146 -6.81 0.68 14.94
C LEU A 146 -8.17 1.09 14.40
N ASN A 147 -8.69 2.23 14.87
CA ASN A 147 -9.77 2.90 14.16
C ASN A 147 -9.16 3.70 13.00
N GLU A 148 -9.02 3.07 11.84
CA GLU A 148 -8.37 3.66 10.66
C GLU A 148 -9.10 4.90 10.15
N ASP A 149 -10.44 4.90 10.20
CA ASP A 149 -11.24 6.07 9.81
C ASP A 149 -10.85 7.30 10.62
N LEU A 150 -10.68 7.15 11.93
CA LEU A 150 -10.26 8.26 12.80
C LEU A 150 -8.84 8.77 12.44
N TYR A 151 -7.93 7.88 12.03
CA TYR A 151 -6.59 8.29 11.60
C TYR A 151 -6.61 8.98 10.25
N ILE A 152 -7.42 8.49 9.31
CA ILE A 152 -7.59 9.08 7.99
C ILE A 152 -8.24 10.46 8.10
N GLU A 153 -9.34 10.59 8.85
CA GLU A 153 -10.01 11.86 9.10
C GLU A 153 -9.07 12.89 9.75
N LYS A 154 -8.30 12.45 10.75
CA LYS A 154 -7.33 13.34 11.39
C LYS A 154 -6.25 13.80 10.43
N TYR A 155 -5.73 12.88 9.60
CA TYR A 155 -4.70 13.21 8.61
C TYR A 155 -5.23 14.16 7.53
N THR A 156 -6.38 13.86 6.94
CA THR A 156 -6.99 14.71 5.91
C THR A 156 -7.34 16.10 6.43
N SER A 157 -7.74 16.20 7.69
CA SER A 157 -7.98 17.48 8.37
C SER A 157 -6.69 18.28 8.60
N GLU A 158 -5.60 17.64 9.09
CA GLU A 158 -4.31 18.33 9.31
C GLU A 158 -3.71 18.84 8.00
N GLU A 159 -3.83 18.08 6.91
CA GLU A 159 -3.33 18.42 5.57
C GLU A 159 -4.30 19.27 4.74
N MET A 160 -5.48 19.57 5.26
CA MET A 160 -6.57 20.29 4.56
C MET A 160 -6.89 19.66 3.19
N LEU A 161 -7.03 18.33 3.16
CA LEU A 161 -7.28 17.55 1.95
C LEU A 161 -8.79 17.42 1.68
N GLN A 162 -9.12 17.14 0.43
CA GLN A 162 -10.50 16.85 0.00
C GLN A 162 -10.92 15.42 0.39
N ASN A 163 -12.23 15.14 0.36
CA ASN A 163 -12.78 13.81 0.65
C ASN A 163 -12.16 12.71 -0.21
N SER A 164 -11.90 12.98 -1.49
CA SER A 164 -11.25 12.03 -2.40
C SER A 164 -9.89 11.52 -1.90
N SER A 165 -9.16 12.31 -1.11
CA SER A 165 -7.91 11.87 -0.46
C SER A 165 -8.16 10.81 0.59
N GLY A 166 -9.17 10.99 1.44
CA GLY A 166 -9.57 10.00 2.44
C GLY A 166 -10.07 8.71 1.81
N GLU A 167 -10.90 8.83 0.76
CA GLU A 167 -11.38 7.68 -0.02
C GLU A 167 -10.23 6.94 -0.70
N TYR A 168 -9.27 7.64 -1.29
CA TYR A 168 -8.08 7.04 -1.90
C TYR A 168 -7.27 6.22 -0.89
N ILE A 169 -7.02 6.76 0.31
CA ILE A 169 -6.31 6.05 1.37
C ILE A 169 -7.05 4.77 1.76
N LYS A 170 -8.39 4.84 1.94
CA LYS A 170 -9.23 3.67 2.27
C LYS A 170 -9.13 2.60 1.19
N LEU A 171 -9.28 2.98 -0.08
CA LEU A 171 -9.19 2.07 -1.21
C LEU A 171 -7.80 1.41 -1.31
N LEU A 172 -6.72 2.17 -1.07
CA LEU A 172 -5.38 1.59 -1.00
C LEU A 172 -5.24 0.55 0.12
N LEU A 173 -5.86 0.80 1.28
CA LEU A 173 -5.85 -0.13 2.42
C LEU A 173 -6.71 -1.38 2.18
N GLU A 174 -7.65 -1.33 1.24
CA GLU A 174 -8.43 -2.49 0.80
C GLU A 174 -7.69 -3.39 -0.19
N ILE A 175 -6.69 -2.87 -0.89
CA ILE A 175 -5.88 -3.67 -1.82
C ILE A 175 -5.02 -4.67 -1.04
N PRO A 176 -5.10 -5.99 -1.34
CA PRO A 176 -4.27 -7.00 -0.71
C PRO A 176 -2.85 -6.98 -1.32
N TYR A 177 -2.14 -5.87 -1.15
CA TYR A 177 -0.90 -5.58 -1.87
C TYR A 177 0.24 -6.54 -1.55
N ASP A 178 0.42 -6.91 -0.27
CA ASP A 178 1.50 -7.82 0.11
C ASP A 178 1.19 -9.25 -0.35
N SER A 179 -0.07 -9.67 -0.29
CA SER A 179 -0.54 -10.95 -0.82
C SER A 179 -0.33 -11.06 -2.33
N LEU A 180 -0.74 -10.04 -3.10
CA LEU A 180 -0.49 -9.96 -4.55
C LEU A 180 1.01 -9.99 -4.87
N ARG A 181 1.82 -9.30 -4.07
CA ARG A 181 3.27 -9.24 -4.24
C ARG A 181 3.95 -10.57 -3.91
N GLN A 182 3.54 -11.29 -2.87
CA GLN A 182 4.08 -12.61 -2.54
C GLN A 182 3.71 -13.63 -3.62
N TRP A 183 2.46 -13.63 -4.09
CA TRP A 183 2.04 -14.46 -5.21
C TRP A 183 2.87 -14.17 -6.47
N LEU A 184 3.06 -12.89 -6.81
CA LEU A 184 3.87 -12.53 -7.98
C LEU A 184 5.31 -13.02 -7.87
N ARG A 185 5.92 -12.96 -6.68
CA ARG A 185 7.27 -13.47 -6.43
C ARG A 185 7.35 -14.98 -6.64
N TYR A 186 6.36 -15.72 -6.15
CA TYR A 186 6.22 -17.15 -6.38
C TYR A 186 6.08 -17.46 -7.88
N ALA A 187 5.16 -16.80 -8.56
CA ALA A 187 4.91 -17.00 -9.99
C ALA A 187 6.14 -16.71 -10.88
N GLN A 188 7.06 -15.85 -10.40
CA GLN A 188 8.27 -15.47 -11.12
C GLN A 188 9.51 -16.27 -10.70
N GLY A 189 9.42 -17.14 -9.70
CA GLY A 189 10.57 -17.86 -9.16
C GLY A 189 11.70 -16.95 -8.62
N LYS A 190 11.36 -15.73 -8.18
CA LYS A 190 12.37 -14.70 -7.86
C LYS A 190 13.15 -14.91 -6.57
N ARG A 191 12.79 -15.89 -5.77
CA ARG A 191 13.52 -16.28 -4.56
C ARG A 191 13.63 -17.78 -4.55
N ASN A 192 14.78 -18.29 -4.11
CA ASN A 192 15.01 -19.72 -3.95
C ASN A 192 14.34 -20.19 -2.63
N MET A 193 13.00 -20.10 -2.58
CA MET A 193 12.17 -20.47 -1.43
C MET A 193 11.30 -21.66 -1.80
N ALA A 194 11.02 -22.53 -0.84
CA ALA A 194 10.09 -23.61 -1.03
C ALA A 194 8.64 -23.10 -1.22
N PRO A 195 7.76 -23.83 -1.90
CA PRO A 195 6.34 -23.45 -2.05
C PRO A 195 5.64 -23.18 -0.70
N ASP A 196 5.97 -23.95 0.34
CA ASP A 196 5.40 -23.81 1.68
C ASP A 196 5.80 -22.49 2.35
N ASP A 197 7.03 -22.01 2.14
CA ASP A 197 7.47 -20.71 2.67
C ASP A 197 6.70 -19.54 2.01
N TYR A 198 6.37 -19.69 0.71
CA TYR A 198 5.52 -18.68 0.04
C TYR A 198 4.08 -18.73 0.55
N LEU A 199 3.56 -19.93 0.82
CA LEU A 199 2.23 -20.14 1.38
C LEU A 199 2.14 -19.47 2.76
N GLU A 200 3.07 -19.74 3.66
CA GLU A 200 3.12 -19.10 4.99
C GLU A 200 3.15 -17.56 4.88
N ASN A 201 4.01 -17.02 4.01
CA ASN A 201 4.12 -15.58 3.81
C ASN A 201 2.82 -14.93 3.28
N ILE A 202 2.07 -15.60 2.39
CA ILE A 202 0.82 -15.06 1.86
C ILE A 202 -0.32 -15.16 2.87
N GLU A 203 -0.38 -16.27 3.64
CA GLU A 203 -1.34 -16.43 4.72
C GLU A 203 -1.11 -15.39 5.83
N GLU A 204 0.14 -15.11 6.17
CA GLU A 204 0.49 -14.04 7.10
C GLU A 204 0.04 -12.67 6.58
N ALA A 205 0.27 -12.39 5.29
CA ALA A 205 -0.18 -11.13 4.67
C ALA A 205 -1.71 -11.00 4.71
N LEU A 206 -2.43 -12.05 4.43
CA LEU A 206 -3.90 -12.07 4.46
C LEU A 206 -4.48 -11.78 5.83
N LYS A 207 -3.82 -12.14 6.93
CA LYS A 207 -4.30 -11.86 8.29
C LYS A 207 -4.54 -10.37 8.54
N TYR A 208 -3.76 -9.49 7.93
CA TYR A 208 -3.90 -8.04 8.10
C TYR A 208 -4.44 -7.29 6.87
N GLU A 209 -4.49 -7.92 5.69
CA GLU A 209 -4.95 -7.29 4.44
C GLU A 209 -6.37 -7.69 4.05
N SER A 210 -6.82 -8.88 4.41
CA SER A 210 -8.03 -9.46 3.83
C SER A 210 -9.29 -9.09 4.60
N LYS A 211 -10.29 -8.59 3.87
CA LYS A 211 -11.68 -8.62 4.32
C LYS A 211 -12.24 -10.07 4.31
N VAL A 212 -11.67 -10.95 3.51
CA VAL A 212 -12.12 -12.35 3.32
C VAL A 212 -11.93 -13.20 4.57
N MET A 213 -10.87 -12.96 5.35
CA MET A 213 -10.66 -13.67 6.61
C MET A 213 -11.56 -13.21 7.77
N LYS A 214 -12.06 -11.97 7.73
CA LYS A 214 -13.01 -11.47 8.75
C LYS A 214 -14.39 -12.13 8.68
N TRP A 215 -14.70 -12.90 7.63
CA TRP A 215 -15.95 -13.63 7.45
C TRP A 215 -15.89 -15.07 7.98
N GLY A 216 -14.69 -15.66 8.13
CA GLY A 216 -14.50 -17.02 8.66
C GLY A 216 -14.59 -17.13 10.17
N ASP A 217 -14.18 -16.08 10.91
CA ASP A 217 -14.09 -16.11 12.38
C ASP A 217 -15.44 -15.81 13.10
N LYS A 218 -16.55 -15.70 12.38
CA LYS A 218 -17.88 -15.45 12.96
C LYS A 218 -18.77 -16.70 13.05
N ASN A 219 -18.26 -17.87 12.70
CA ASN A 219 -19.01 -19.14 12.71
C ASN A 219 -18.29 -20.25 13.51
N GLU A 220 -17.66 -19.93 14.65
CA GLU A 220 -17.34 -20.87 15.70
C GLU A 220 -17.98 -20.45 17.03
#